data_c4cf7bcbdecc890e3de1f4ad4541aba6
#
_entry.id   c4cf7bcbdecc890e3de1f4ad4541aba6
#
_cell.length_a   1.000
_cell.length_b   1.000
_cell.length_c   1.000
_cell.angle_alpha   90.00
_cell.angle_beta   90.00
_cell.angle_gamma   90.00
#
_symmetry.space_group_name_H-M   'P 1'
#
loop_
_entity.id
_entity.type
_entity.pdbx_description
1 polymer ?
#
loop_
_entity_poly.entity_id
_entity_poly.type
_entity_poly.pdbx_seq_one_letter_code
_entity_poly.pdbx_strand_id
1 'polypeptide(L)'
;MENRTAKKRQKERGSAELTTYQMKRLQTFQKANSKVKADSIVFAGDSITEFFPLKKYLGHDLPLVNRGIAGTDSVWLLEHIEDQVLTLSPAKVFLMIGINDIGRGYPMLDIVARISNIIAQIRANHILTKIYVLSVLPVNESDQYAGKVKIRNNALIQVLNQHLQVLSGVNYIDLYPLLLDEKGELAEDYTTDGLHLTQTAYDKIAQTIKTDL
;
A
#
# COMPACT_ATOMS: atom_id res chain seq x y z
N MET A 1 -8.44 -10.40 36.05
CA MET A 1 -7.73 -11.35 35.17
C MET A 1 -8.51 -11.74 33.92
N GLU A 2 -9.81 -12.05 34.02
CA GLU A 2 -10.67 -12.47 32.88
C GLU A 2 -10.71 -11.49 31.69
N ASN A 3 -10.72 -10.19 31.95
CA ASN A 3 -10.85 -9.17 30.87
C ASN A 3 -9.56 -9.08 30.00
N ARG A 4 -8.39 -9.37 30.54
CA ARG A 4 -7.12 -9.43 29.77
C ARG A 4 -7.06 -10.66 28.85
N THR A 5 -7.55 -11.80 29.36
CA THR A 5 -7.55 -13.07 28.62
C THR A 5 -8.56 -13.02 27.46
N ALA A 6 -9.74 -12.43 27.67
CA ALA A 6 -10.75 -12.24 26.64
C ALA A 6 -10.23 -11.29 25.52
N LYS A 7 -9.64 -10.15 25.87
CA LYS A 7 -9.02 -9.22 24.91
C LYS A 7 -7.88 -9.87 24.11
N LYS A 8 -7.05 -10.70 24.75
CA LYS A 8 -5.97 -11.44 24.10
C LYS A 8 -6.53 -12.44 23.08
N ARG A 9 -7.53 -13.26 23.46
CA ARG A 9 -8.19 -14.21 22.56
C ARG A 9 -8.87 -13.54 21.37
N GLN A 10 -9.55 -12.41 21.60
CA GLN A 10 -10.19 -11.63 20.52
C GLN A 10 -9.16 -11.05 19.54
N LYS A 11 -8.01 -10.57 20.04
CA LYS A 11 -6.90 -10.07 19.21
C LYS A 11 -6.25 -11.21 18.40
N GLU A 12 -6.04 -12.38 19.00
CA GLU A 12 -5.49 -13.55 18.31
C GLU A 12 -6.44 -14.06 17.22
N ARG A 13 -7.75 -14.11 17.48
CA ARG A 13 -8.77 -14.48 16.51
C ARG A 13 -8.82 -13.51 15.33
N GLY A 14 -8.84 -12.23 15.58
CA GLY A 14 -8.83 -11.21 14.52
C GLY A 14 -7.56 -11.27 13.66
N SER A 15 -6.40 -11.59 14.26
CA SER A 15 -5.15 -11.81 13.53
C SER A 15 -5.23 -13.05 12.62
N ALA A 16 -5.78 -14.16 13.10
CA ALA A 16 -5.94 -15.39 12.32
C ALA A 16 -6.93 -15.22 11.16
N GLU A 17 -8.04 -14.50 11.40
CA GLU A 17 -9.01 -14.17 10.35
C GLU A 17 -8.39 -13.28 9.25
N LEU A 18 -7.59 -12.28 9.64
CA LEU A 18 -6.87 -11.42 8.70
C LEU A 18 -5.86 -12.23 7.86
N THR A 19 -5.07 -13.08 8.50
CA THR A 19 -4.11 -13.97 7.80
C THR A 19 -4.83 -14.87 6.80
N THR A 20 -5.96 -15.45 7.20
CA THR A 20 -6.78 -16.30 6.31
C THR A 20 -7.29 -15.51 5.11
N TYR A 21 -7.73 -14.26 5.31
CA TYR A 21 -8.14 -13.38 4.23
C TYR A 21 -7.00 -13.09 3.25
N GLN A 22 -5.84 -12.71 3.77
CA GLN A 22 -4.65 -12.40 2.98
C GLN A 22 -4.23 -13.58 2.11
N MET A 23 -4.17 -14.79 2.68
CA MET A 23 -3.85 -16.00 1.94
C MET A 23 -4.87 -16.35 0.85
N LYS A 24 -6.18 -16.19 1.12
CA LYS A 24 -7.23 -16.41 0.11
C LYS A 24 -7.09 -15.41 -1.04
N ARG A 25 -6.77 -14.16 -0.75
CA ARG A 25 -6.56 -13.15 -1.78
C ARG A 25 -5.33 -13.45 -2.62
N LEU A 26 -4.21 -13.85 -2.00
CA LEU A 26 -3.02 -14.30 -2.71
C LEU A 26 -3.30 -15.50 -3.62
N GLN A 27 -4.04 -16.51 -3.14
CA GLN A 27 -4.46 -17.65 -3.95
C GLN A 27 -5.32 -17.24 -5.15
N THR A 28 -6.15 -16.20 -4.99
CA THR A 28 -6.92 -15.64 -6.09
C THR A 28 -6.00 -15.03 -7.14
N PHE A 29 -4.93 -14.35 -6.72
CA PHE A 29 -3.92 -13.83 -7.63
C PHE A 29 -3.20 -14.95 -8.37
N GLN A 30 -2.71 -15.96 -7.68
CA GLN A 30 -2.04 -17.12 -8.27
C GLN A 30 -2.88 -17.78 -9.37
N LYS A 31 -4.18 -17.98 -9.12
CA LYS A 31 -5.11 -18.54 -10.11
C LYS A 31 -5.36 -17.62 -11.31
N ALA A 32 -5.24 -16.31 -11.12
CA ALA A 32 -5.47 -15.32 -12.16
C ALA A 32 -4.22 -14.98 -12.97
N ASN A 33 -3.02 -15.23 -12.43
CA ASN A 33 -1.75 -14.78 -13.01
C ASN A 33 -1.56 -15.24 -14.46
N SER A 34 -1.91 -16.48 -14.80
CA SER A 34 -1.81 -17.00 -16.16
C SER A 34 -2.72 -16.31 -17.19
N LYS A 35 -3.72 -15.53 -16.73
CA LYS A 35 -4.67 -14.80 -17.57
C LYS A 35 -4.34 -13.31 -17.68
N VAL A 36 -3.37 -12.82 -16.90
CA VAL A 36 -2.92 -11.44 -16.97
C VAL A 36 -2.07 -11.27 -18.22
N LYS A 37 -2.35 -10.23 -19.01
CA LYS A 37 -1.54 -9.91 -20.19
C LYS A 37 -0.16 -9.44 -19.76
N ALA A 38 0.86 -9.81 -20.52
CA ALA A 38 2.16 -9.15 -20.42
C ALA A 38 2.01 -7.63 -20.62
N ASP A 39 2.99 -6.87 -20.16
CA ASP A 39 2.97 -5.40 -20.22
C ASP A 39 1.84 -4.75 -19.39
N SER A 40 1.32 -5.48 -18.40
CA SER A 40 0.33 -4.94 -17.48
C SER A 40 0.90 -3.80 -16.61
N ILE A 41 -0.02 -2.97 -16.09
CA ILE A 41 0.28 -1.91 -15.11
C ILE A 41 -0.18 -2.42 -13.76
N VAL A 42 0.76 -2.80 -12.92
CA VAL A 42 0.50 -3.43 -11.61
C VAL A 42 0.52 -2.38 -10.50
N PHE A 43 -0.52 -2.37 -9.69
CA PHE A 43 -0.59 -1.62 -8.45
C PHE A 43 -0.41 -2.58 -7.28
N ALA A 44 0.72 -2.50 -6.57
CA ALA A 44 1.07 -3.37 -5.46
C ALA A 44 1.10 -2.59 -4.13
N GLY A 45 0.56 -3.19 -3.07
CA GLY A 45 0.49 -2.56 -1.76
C GLY A 45 -0.50 -3.22 -0.81
N ASP A 46 -0.96 -2.44 0.15
CA ASP A 46 -1.86 -2.86 1.23
C ASP A 46 -3.34 -2.55 0.95
N SER A 47 -4.13 -2.28 2.02
CA SER A 47 -5.57 -1.96 1.90
C SER A 47 -5.84 -0.70 1.07
N ILE A 48 -4.98 0.30 1.11
CA ILE A 48 -5.16 1.53 0.33
C ILE A 48 -5.10 1.21 -1.16
N THR A 49 -4.16 0.37 -1.56
CA THR A 49 -4.07 -0.14 -2.93
C THR A 49 -5.23 -1.07 -3.25
N GLU A 50 -5.58 -2.02 -2.37
CA GLU A 50 -6.66 -2.97 -2.59
C GLU A 50 -7.98 -2.28 -2.89
N PHE A 51 -8.31 -1.24 -2.10
CA PHE A 51 -9.59 -0.52 -2.20
C PHE A 51 -9.61 0.54 -3.30
N PHE A 52 -8.50 0.76 -4.00
CA PHE A 52 -8.45 1.69 -5.10
C PHE A 52 -9.22 1.13 -6.31
N PRO A 53 -10.33 1.75 -6.73
CA PRO A 53 -11.11 1.29 -7.87
C PRO A 53 -10.46 1.75 -9.18
N LEU A 54 -9.30 1.15 -9.52
CA LEU A 54 -8.41 1.57 -10.61
C LEU A 54 -9.16 1.86 -11.91
N LYS A 55 -9.98 0.91 -12.38
CA LYS A 55 -10.68 1.05 -13.66
C LYS A 55 -11.67 2.21 -13.68
N LYS A 56 -12.31 2.49 -12.55
CA LYS A 56 -13.27 3.61 -12.42
C LYS A 56 -12.59 4.95 -12.66
N TYR A 57 -11.39 5.14 -12.13
CA TYR A 57 -10.71 6.43 -12.14
C TYR A 57 -9.63 6.55 -13.20
N LEU A 58 -8.95 5.46 -13.56
CA LEU A 58 -7.81 5.48 -14.48
C LEU A 58 -8.19 5.06 -15.91
N GLY A 59 -9.36 4.40 -16.08
CA GLY A 59 -9.87 3.96 -17.37
C GLY A 59 -9.98 2.45 -17.50
N HIS A 60 -10.84 2.01 -18.41
CA HIS A 60 -11.14 0.59 -18.65
C HIS A 60 -10.23 -0.04 -19.69
N ASP A 61 -9.62 0.77 -20.56
CA ASP A 61 -8.83 0.31 -21.71
C ASP A 61 -7.38 -0.04 -21.36
N LEU A 62 -6.92 0.41 -20.19
CA LEU A 62 -5.59 0.12 -19.70
C LEU A 62 -5.50 -1.28 -19.05
N PRO A 63 -4.37 -1.99 -19.22
CA PRO A 63 -4.17 -3.32 -18.63
C PRO A 63 -3.85 -3.23 -17.12
N LEU A 64 -4.76 -2.61 -16.37
CA LEU A 64 -4.61 -2.34 -14.94
C LEU A 64 -4.82 -3.61 -14.11
N VAL A 65 -3.90 -3.88 -13.20
CA VAL A 65 -3.93 -5.04 -12.30
C VAL A 65 -3.74 -4.57 -10.86
N ASN A 66 -4.78 -4.76 -10.03
CA ASN A 66 -4.72 -4.46 -8.60
C ASN A 66 -4.18 -5.67 -7.84
N ARG A 67 -3.04 -5.49 -7.18
CA ARG A 67 -2.34 -6.48 -6.34
C ARG A 67 -2.23 -6.01 -4.88
N GLY A 68 -3.12 -5.12 -4.45
CA GLY A 68 -3.25 -4.76 -3.04
C GLY A 68 -3.86 -5.88 -2.21
N ILE A 69 -3.38 -6.04 -0.97
CA ILE A 69 -3.91 -6.97 0.03
C ILE A 69 -4.02 -6.24 1.37
N ALA A 70 -5.24 -6.13 1.90
CA ALA A 70 -5.50 -5.39 3.12
C ALA A 70 -4.74 -5.97 4.33
N GLY A 71 -4.16 -5.05 5.11
CA GLY A 71 -3.43 -5.38 6.33
C GLY A 71 -2.03 -5.96 6.12
N THR A 72 -1.55 -6.07 4.88
CA THR A 72 -0.16 -6.49 4.60
C THR A 72 0.81 -5.33 4.78
N ASP A 73 2.08 -5.67 4.97
CA ASP A 73 3.21 -4.77 5.16
C ASP A 73 4.35 -5.11 4.18
N SER A 74 5.49 -4.44 4.33
CA SER A 74 6.66 -4.69 3.48
C SER A 74 7.23 -6.10 3.65
N VAL A 75 7.07 -6.74 4.82
CA VAL A 75 7.50 -8.14 5.05
C VAL A 75 6.68 -9.06 4.16
N TRP A 76 5.36 -8.96 4.26
CA TRP A 76 4.45 -9.78 3.44
C TRP A 76 4.73 -9.61 1.94
N LEU A 77 4.81 -8.35 1.48
CA LEU A 77 4.98 -8.09 0.05
C LEU A 77 6.33 -8.64 -0.46
N LEU A 78 7.40 -8.54 0.34
CA LEU A 78 8.69 -9.10 -0.02
C LEU A 78 8.66 -10.63 -0.09
N GLU A 79 7.99 -11.29 0.86
CA GLU A 79 7.85 -12.76 0.89
C GLU A 79 7.00 -13.32 -0.26
N HIS A 80 6.07 -12.51 -0.78
CA HIS A 80 5.10 -12.94 -1.81
C HIS A 80 5.23 -12.15 -3.11
N ILE A 81 6.37 -11.48 -3.33
CA ILE A 81 6.61 -10.63 -4.49
C ILE A 81 6.47 -11.37 -5.82
N GLU A 82 6.84 -12.66 -5.84
CA GLU A 82 6.72 -13.52 -7.01
C GLU A 82 5.27 -13.56 -7.51
N ASP A 83 4.34 -13.93 -6.64
CA ASP A 83 2.92 -14.09 -6.99
C ASP A 83 2.20 -12.76 -7.21
N GLN A 84 2.60 -11.72 -6.46
CA GLN A 84 1.93 -10.42 -6.54
C GLN A 84 2.41 -9.58 -7.73
N VAL A 85 3.69 -9.71 -8.15
CA VAL A 85 4.29 -8.81 -9.13
C VAL A 85 5.09 -9.55 -10.20
N LEU A 86 6.09 -10.38 -9.83
CA LEU A 86 7.10 -10.84 -10.78
C LEU A 86 6.54 -11.77 -11.87
N THR A 87 5.67 -12.70 -11.51
CA THR A 87 5.01 -13.62 -12.46
C THR A 87 4.24 -12.89 -13.58
N LEU A 88 3.90 -11.60 -13.39
CA LEU A 88 3.09 -10.83 -14.34
C LEU A 88 3.91 -10.19 -15.47
N SER A 89 5.22 -10.12 -15.35
CA SER A 89 6.10 -9.40 -16.29
C SER A 89 5.58 -7.99 -16.62
N PRO A 90 5.38 -7.10 -15.63
CA PRO A 90 4.67 -5.84 -15.82
C PRO A 90 5.51 -4.81 -16.58
N ALA A 91 4.87 -3.98 -17.40
CA ALA A 91 5.51 -2.80 -17.98
C ALA A 91 5.74 -1.70 -16.93
N LYS A 92 4.79 -1.58 -16.00
CA LYS A 92 4.87 -0.58 -14.91
C LYS A 92 4.41 -1.20 -13.59
N VAL A 93 5.07 -0.79 -12.50
CA VAL A 93 4.66 -1.11 -11.13
C VAL A 93 4.48 0.19 -10.36
N PHE A 94 3.30 0.40 -9.81
CA PHE A 94 3.01 1.43 -8.81
C PHE A 94 2.99 0.78 -7.44
N LEU A 95 3.94 1.15 -6.59
CA LEU A 95 4.16 0.57 -5.26
C LEU A 95 3.78 1.57 -4.17
N MET A 96 2.83 1.21 -3.31
CA MET A 96 2.49 1.95 -2.09
C MET A 96 2.42 0.98 -0.92
N ILE A 97 3.41 1.01 -0.03
CA ILE A 97 3.52 0.13 1.14
C ILE A 97 4.30 0.85 2.25
N GLY A 98 4.03 0.53 3.52
CA GLY A 98 4.76 1.07 4.67
C GLY A 98 3.88 1.54 5.82
N ILE A 99 2.62 1.91 5.57
CA ILE A 99 1.72 2.39 6.64
C ILE A 99 1.44 1.32 7.70
N ASN A 100 1.38 0.05 7.31
CA ASN A 100 1.19 -1.05 8.26
C ASN A 100 2.49 -1.42 8.97
N ASP A 101 3.63 -1.22 8.36
CA ASP A 101 4.94 -1.34 9.01
C ASP A 101 5.06 -0.36 10.18
N ILE A 102 4.75 0.92 9.94
CA ILE A 102 4.67 1.95 11.00
C ILE A 102 3.65 1.53 12.07
N GLY A 103 2.48 1.05 11.65
CA GLY A 103 1.43 0.59 12.56
C GLY A 103 1.80 -0.65 13.39
N ARG A 104 2.85 -1.38 13.03
CA ARG A 104 3.46 -2.49 13.79
C ARG A 104 4.66 -2.06 14.62
N GLY A 105 5.12 -0.81 14.46
CA GLY A 105 6.28 -0.27 15.16
C GLY A 105 7.60 -0.86 14.65
N TYR A 106 7.69 -1.23 13.38
CA TYR A 106 8.97 -1.69 12.82
C TYR A 106 9.99 -0.55 12.75
N PRO A 107 11.28 -0.83 12.98
CA PRO A 107 12.34 0.16 12.82
C PRO A 107 12.34 0.76 11.40
N MET A 108 12.48 2.08 11.31
CA MET A 108 12.40 2.82 10.04
C MET A 108 13.37 2.27 8.98
N LEU A 109 14.62 2.04 9.35
CA LEU A 109 15.63 1.54 8.42
C LEU A 109 15.32 0.13 7.91
N ASP A 110 14.65 -0.70 8.70
CA ASP A 110 14.22 -2.04 8.27
C ASP A 110 13.09 -1.94 7.24
N ILE A 111 12.17 -0.97 7.41
CA ILE A 111 11.10 -0.71 6.43
C ILE A 111 11.73 -0.29 5.10
N VAL A 112 12.63 0.70 5.14
CA VAL A 112 13.33 1.21 3.95
C VAL A 112 14.12 0.10 3.25
N ALA A 113 14.86 -0.72 4.01
CA ALA A 113 15.63 -1.84 3.47
C ALA A 113 14.74 -2.88 2.76
N ARG A 114 13.58 -3.21 3.34
CA ARG A 114 12.63 -4.14 2.71
C ARG A 114 12.04 -3.57 1.43
N ILE A 115 11.63 -2.31 1.42
CA ILE A 115 11.11 -1.65 0.21
C ILE A 115 12.19 -1.58 -0.87
N SER A 116 13.44 -1.27 -0.51
CA SER A 116 14.57 -1.31 -1.43
C SER A 116 14.80 -2.72 -2.01
N ASN A 117 14.66 -3.76 -1.20
CA ASN A 117 14.74 -5.15 -1.66
C ASN A 117 13.62 -5.53 -2.63
N ILE A 118 12.39 -5.10 -2.36
CA ILE A 118 11.25 -5.28 -3.30
C ILE A 118 11.60 -4.68 -4.66
N ILE A 119 12.07 -3.44 -4.68
CA ILE A 119 12.49 -2.73 -5.90
C ILE A 119 13.63 -3.48 -6.60
N ALA A 120 14.62 -3.93 -5.85
CA ALA A 120 15.75 -4.69 -6.39
C ALA A 120 15.32 -6.01 -7.05
N GLN A 121 14.39 -6.74 -6.44
CA GLN A 121 13.83 -7.97 -7.02
C GLN A 121 13.05 -7.70 -8.30
N ILE A 122 12.23 -6.64 -8.35
CA ILE A 122 11.51 -6.27 -9.58
C ILE A 122 12.53 -5.97 -10.69
N ARG A 123 13.58 -5.21 -10.40
CA ARG A 123 14.62 -4.87 -11.40
C ARG A 123 15.43 -6.06 -11.86
N ALA A 124 15.80 -6.95 -10.95
CA ALA A 124 16.58 -8.14 -11.27
C ALA A 124 15.83 -9.09 -12.23
N ASN A 125 14.51 -9.17 -12.08
CA ASN A 125 13.66 -10.04 -12.90
C ASN A 125 13.13 -9.34 -14.15
N HIS A 126 12.89 -8.02 -14.09
CA HIS A 126 12.25 -7.24 -15.15
C HIS A 126 12.93 -5.89 -15.33
N ILE A 127 14.09 -5.88 -15.99
CA ILE A 127 14.95 -4.70 -16.14
C ILE A 127 14.26 -3.51 -16.85
N LEU A 128 13.30 -3.78 -17.73
CA LEU A 128 12.56 -2.75 -18.48
C LEU A 128 11.34 -2.20 -17.75
N THR A 129 10.93 -2.82 -16.65
CA THR A 129 9.78 -2.36 -15.86
C THR A 129 10.04 -0.98 -15.28
N LYS A 130 9.14 -0.03 -15.54
CA LYS A 130 9.16 1.27 -14.88
C LYS A 130 8.55 1.14 -13.49
N ILE A 131 9.30 1.51 -12.46
CA ILE A 131 8.87 1.42 -11.07
C ILE A 131 8.53 2.83 -10.57
N TYR A 132 7.30 3.00 -10.10
CA TYR A 132 6.81 4.20 -9.44
C TYR A 132 6.60 3.88 -7.97
N VAL A 133 7.25 4.63 -7.09
CA VAL A 133 7.05 4.55 -5.64
C VAL A 133 6.15 5.72 -5.25
N LEU A 134 4.96 5.40 -4.76
CA LEU A 134 4.01 6.39 -4.27
C LEU A 134 4.33 6.69 -2.80
N SER A 135 4.25 7.95 -2.39
CA SER A 135 4.39 8.31 -0.98
C SER A 135 3.36 7.56 -0.13
N VAL A 136 3.74 7.18 1.08
CA VAL A 136 2.79 6.75 2.11
C VAL A 136 1.93 7.96 2.48
N LEU A 137 0.61 7.77 2.51
CA LEU A 137 -0.36 8.84 2.69
C LEU A 137 -0.48 9.27 4.15
N PRO A 138 -0.97 10.50 4.41
CA PRO A 138 -1.21 10.97 5.78
C PRO A 138 -2.27 10.14 6.50
N VAL A 139 -2.31 10.26 7.83
CA VAL A 139 -3.38 9.78 8.70
C VAL A 139 -4.01 10.94 9.43
N ASN A 140 -5.26 10.80 9.87
CA ASN A 140 -5.91 11.77 10.76
C ASN A 140 -5.69 11.33 12.21
N GLU A 141 -4.91 12.11 12.96
CA GLU A 141 -4.46 11.77 14.32
C GLU A 141 -5.47 12.21 15.41
N SER A 142 -6.64 12.73 15.02
CA SER A 142 -7.65 13.15 15.99
C SER A 142 -8.16 11.97 16.83
N ASP A 143 -8.58 12.27 18.07
CA ASP A 143 -9.01 11.27 19.06
C ASP A 143 -10.11 10.33 18.55
N GLN A 144 -11.02 10.83 17.71
CA GLN A 144 -12.08 10.03 17.12
C GLN A 144 -11.57 8.85 16.30
N TYR A 145 -10.37 8.94 15.72
CA TYR A 145 -9.76 7.90 14.91
C TYR A 145 -8.64 7.12 15.62
N ALA A 146 -8.34 7.46 16.89
CA ALA A 146 -7.25 6.84 17.65
C ALA A 146 -7.31 5.30 17.68
N GLY A 147 -8.52 4.73 17.73
CA GLY A 147 -8.73 3.28 17.71
C GLY A 147 -8.28 2.60 16.42
N LYS A 148 -8.29 3.31 15.29
CA LYS A 148 -7.87 2.83 13.97
C LYS A 148 -6.43 3.22 13.65
N VAL A 149 -6.08 4.48 13.82
CA VAL A 149 -4.76 5.04 13.51
C VAL A 149 -3.68 4.46 14.43
N LYS A 150 -4.00 4.28 15.73
CA LYS A 150 -3.13 3.67 16.75
C LYS A 150 -1.81 4.45 16.90
N ILE A 151 -0.68 3.78 16.63
CA ILE A 151 0.67 4.34 16.76
C ILE A 151 1.17 5.01 15.47
N ARG A 152 0.39 4.96 14.39
CA ARG A 152 0.74 5.66 13.15
C ARG A 152 0.66 7.16 13.39
N ASN A 153 1.62 7.89 12.87
CA ASN A 153 1.61 9.34 12.96
C ASN A 153 2.30 9.96 11.73
N ASN A 154 1.92 11.18 11.43
CA ASN A 154 2.38 11.89 10.25
C ASN A 154 3.90 12.19 10.29
N ALA A 155 4.48 12.37 11.48
CA ALA A 155 5.93 12.59 11.61
C ALA A 155 6.72 11.37 11.11
N LEU A 156 6.35 10.14 11.52
CA LEU A 156 7.00 8.92 11.04
C LEU A 156 6.73 8.66 9.56
N ILE A 157 5.52 8.98 9.07
CA ILE A 157 5.18 8.86 7.65
C ILE A 157 6.07 9.76 6.80
N GLN A 158 6.25 11.02 7.20
CA GLN A 158 7.11 11.97 6.49
C GLN A 158 8.58 11.51 6.49
N VAL A 159 9.09 10.97 7.61
CA VAL A 159 10.44 10.40 7.65
C VAL A 159 10.56 9.23 6.66
N LEU A 160 9.58 8.33 6.61
CA LEU A 160 9.59 7.25 5.62
C LEU A 160 9.58 7.80 4.19
N ASN A 161 8.72 8.77 3.89
CA ASN A 161 8.60 9.38 2.57
C ASN A 161 9.90 10.06 2.12
N GLN A 162 10.62 10.72 3.03
CA GLN A 162 11.96 11.28 2.75
C GLN A 162 12.95 10.20 2.32
N HIS A 163 12.94 9.04 2.96
CA HIS A 163 13.78 7.91 2.55
C HIS A 163 13.35 7.33 1.20
N LEU A 164 12.03 7.22 0.95
CA LEU A 164 11.50 6.68 -0.31
C LEU A 164 11.82 7.59 -1.49
N GLN A 165 11.78 8.90 -1.30
CA GLN A 165 12.04 9.90 -2.33
C GLN A 165 13.45 9.81 -2.94
N VAL A 166 14.44 9.38 -2.14
CA VAL A 166 15.85 9.30 -2.56
C VAL A 166 16.27 7.91 -3.06
N LEU A 167 15.33 6.98 -3.16
CA LEU A 167 15.62 5.64 -3.68
C LEU A 167 16.03 5.69 -5.16
N SER A 168 17.14 5.05 -5.48
CA SER A 168 17.67 5.05 -6.83
C SER A 168 16.85 4.19 -7.77
N GLY A 169 16.73 4.67 -9.01
CA GLY A 169 16.17 3.91 -10.11
C GLY A 169 14.65 3.73 -10.05
N VAL A 170 13.93 4.56 -9.34
CA VAL A 170 12.48 4.63 -9.30
C VAL A 170 11.99 6.03 -9.62
N ASN A 171 10.74 6.16 -10.02
CA ASN A 171 10.05 7.44 -10.11
C ASN A 171 9.24 7.60 -8.81
N TYR A 172 9.57 8.59 -8.02
CA TYR A 172 8.81 8.89 -6.80
C TYR A 172 7.66 9.85 -7.13
N ILE A 173 6.45 9.53 -6.68
CA ILE A 173 5.27 10.40 -6.81
C ILE A 173 4.79 10.76 -5.42
N ASP A 174 4.88 12.05 -5.09
CA ASP A 174 4.42 12.56 -3.80
C ASP A 174 2.91 12.84 -3.82
N LEU A 175 2.16 11.94 -3.22
CA LEU A 175 0.72 12.05 -3.03
C LEU A 175 0.34 12.57 -1.64
N TYR A 176 1.32 12.61 -0.70
CA TYR A 176 1.09 12.98 0.70
C TYR A 176 0.43 14.37 0.84
N PRO A 177 0.95 15.45 0.21
CA PRO A 177 0.39 16.78 0.38
C PRO A 177 -1.00 16.97 -0.24
N LEU A 178 -1.42 16.08 -1.14
CA LEU A 178 -2.71 16.20 -1.83
C LEU A 178 -3.91 16.04 -0.90
N LEU A 179 -3.73 15.33 0.21
CA LEU A 179 -4.81 14.89 1.08
C LEU A 179 -4.79 15.56 2.46
N LEU A 180 -3.91 16.55 2.65
CA LEU A 180 -3.77 17.25 3.93
C LEU A 180 -4.90 18.27 4.13
N ASP A 181 -5.28 18.41 5.40
CA ASP A 181 -6.02 19.56 5.91
C ASP A 181 -5.08 20.69 6.35
N GLU A 182 -5.65 21.75 6.91
CA GLU A 182 -4.90 22.91 7.43
C GLU A 182 -4.01 22.58 8.65
N LYS A 183 -4.26 21.45 9.32
CA LYS A 183 -3.46 20.97 10.45
C LYS A 183 -2.30 20.06 10.01
N GLY A 184 -2.23 19.72 8.74
CA GLY A 184 -1.24 18.79 8.20
C GLY A 184 -1.58 17.33 8.43
N GLU A 185 -2.86 17.00 8.65
CA GLU A 185 -3.40 15.66 8.83
C GLU A 185 -4.22 15.25 7.61
N LEU A 186 -4.56 13.95 7.50
CA LEU A 186 -5.50 13.49 6.48
C LEU A 186 -6.86 14.16 6.68
N ALA A 187 -7.29 14.96 5.71
CA ALA A 187 -8.53 15.70 5.80
C ALA A 187 -9.74 14.78 5.98
N GLU A 188 -10.71 15.19 6.80
CA GLU A 188 -11.90 14.38 7.11
C GLU A 188 -12.70 14.00 5.86
N ASP A 189 -12.77 14.87 4.85
CA ASP A 189 -13.44 14.60 3.58
C ASP A 189 -12.76 13.48 2.78
N TYR A 190 -11.52 13.15 3.09
CA TYR A 190 -10.71 12.16 2.37
C TYR A 190 -10.60 10.83 3.11
N THR A 191 -11.16 10.70 4.32
CA THR A 191 -11.07 9.47 5.10
C THR A 191 -12.43 9.01 5.64
N THR A 192 -12.53 7.71 5.90
CA THR A 192 -13.70 7.10 6.56
C THR A 192 -13.41 6.72 8.02
N ASP A 193 -12.14 6.53 8.36
CA ASP A 193 -11.72 6.00 9.68
C ASP A 193 -10.35 6.54 10.12
N GLY A 194 -9.91 7.67 9.53
CA GLY A 194 -8.61 8.30 9.80
C GLY A 194 -7.42 7.67 9.08
N LEU A 195 -7.64 6.57 8.35
CA LEU A 195 -6.59 5.80 7.64
C LEU A 195 -6.99 5.46 6.20
N HIS A 196 -8.19 4.89 6.01
CA HIS A 196 -8.68 4.50 4.69
C HIS A 196 -9.36 5.66 3.97
N LEU A 197 -9.31 5.60 2.64
CA LEU A 197 -9.69 6.72 1.80
C LEU A 197 -11.15 6.66 1.34
N THR A 198 -11.74 7.84 1.17
CA THR A 198 -13.01 8.03 0.46
C THR A 198 -12.82 7.92 -1.05
N GLN A 199 -13.93 7.81 -1.78
CA GLN A 199 -13.94 7.84 -3.24
C GLN A 199 -13.36 9.15 -3.81
N THR A 200 -13.61 10.28 -3.13
CA THR A 200 -13.09 11.60 -3.52
C THR A 200 -11.56 11.65 -3.42
N ALA A 201 -10.97 11.06 -2.37
CA ALA A 201 -9.53 10.95 -2.23
C ALA A 201 -8.90 10.10 -3.35
N TYR A 202 -9.52 8.96 -3.68
CA TYR A 202 -9.04 8.12 -4.79
C TYR A 202 -9.12 8.83 -6.15
N ASP A 203 -10.17 9.63 -6.40
CA ASP A 203 -10.25 10.42 -7.62
C ASP A 203 -9.09 11.43 -7.72
N LYS A 204 -8.80 12.13 -6.63
CA LYS A 204 -7.70 13.10 -6.56
C LYS A 204 -6.33 12.45 -6.80
N ILE A 205 -6.08 11.29 -6.18
CA ILE A 205 -4.89 10.49 -6.44
C ILE A 205 -4.80 10.07 -7.91
N ALA A 206 -5.90 9.58 -8.47
CA ALA A 206 -5.95 9.13 -9.84
C ALA A 206 -5.61 10.23 -10.85
N GLN A 207 -6.09 11.46 -10.63
CA GLN A 207 -5.76 12.60 -11.48
C GLN A 207 -4.26 12.88 -11.51
N THR A 208 -3.57 12.71 -10.39
CA THR A 208 -2.12 12.92 -10.29
C THR A 208 -1.34 11.82 -11.02
N ILE A 209 -1.70 10.55 -10.82
CA ILE A 209 -0.93 9.43 -11.39
C ILE A 209 -1.25 9.14 -12.87
N LYS A 210 -2.33 9.72 -13.41
CA LYS A 210 -2.72 9.51 -14.82
C LYS A 210 -1.64 9.87 -15.83
N THR A 211 -0.82 10.86 -15.54
CA THR A 211 0.26 11.30 -16.42
C THR A 211 1.38 10.29 -16.58
N ASP A 212 1.44 9.30 -15.68
CA ASP A 212 2.48 8.27 -15.62
C ASP A 212 2.02 6.88 -16.12
N LEU A 213 0.76 6.78 -16.56
CA LEU A 213 0.16 5.52 -17.04
C LEU A 213 0.56 5.13 -18.47
#